data_d992fcb69e4bde71215d751ca62fc369
#
_entry.id   d992fcb69e4bde71215d751ca62fc369
#
_cell.length_a   1.000
_cell.length_b   1.000
_cell.length_c   1.000
_cell.angle_alpha   90.00
_cell.angle_beta   90.00
_cell.angle_gamma   90.00
#
_symmetry.space_group_name_H-M   'P 1'
#
loop_
_entity.id
_entity.type
_entity.pdbx_description
1 polymer ?
#
loop_
_entity_poly.entity_id
_entity_poly.type
_entity_poly.pdbx_seq_one_letter_code
_entity_poly.pdbx_strand_id
1 'polypeptide(L)'
;QMGLTLITADFNDLSALKQIIEAQQPDAALVQHTRQQPQDRYVLADVLATLRAAGVPALTDDNYAVMKVARIGCECGANVSTFSCFKLFGPEGVGAVVGDADVISRIRATLYSGGSQIQGVQALEVLRGLVFAPVMHAVQAGVSERLLALLNGGAVAEVKSAVIANAQSKVLIVEFHQPIAARVLEEAQKLGALPYPVGAESKYEIPPLFYRLSGTFRQANPQLEHCAIRINPNRSGEETILRILRESIASI
;
A
#
# COMPACT_ATOMS: atom_id res chain seq x y z
N GLN A 1 18.87 4.83 14.86
CA GLN A 1 19.24 3.43 14.57
C GLN A 1 19.03 2.64 15.86
N MET A 2 18.26 1.56 15.83
CA MET A 2 17.92 0.75 17.00
C MET A 2 18.94 -0.38 17.26
N GLY A 3 20.12 -0.34 16.63
CA GLY A 3 21.14 -1.38 16.77
C GLY A 3 20.76 -2.74 16.14
N LEU A 4 19.80 -2.73 15.19
CA LEU A 4 19.37 -3.94 14.50
C LEU A 4 20.22 -4.17 13.25
N THR A 5 20.53 -5.44 12.97
CA THR A 5 21.08 -5.88 11.68
C THR A 5 19.93 -6.22 10.74
N LEU A 6 19.85 -5.56 9.59
CA LEU A 6 18.83 -5.84 8.59
C LEU A 6 19.33 -6.88 7.59
N ILE A 7 18.57 -7.97 7.45
CA ILE A 7 18.77 -9.00 6.44
C ILE A 7 17.60 -8.90 5.46
N THR A 8 17.89 -8.76 4.17
CA THR A 8 16.85 -8.69 3.13
C THR A 8 16.70 -10.06 2.46
N ALA A 9 15.44 -10.51 2.29
CA ALA A 9 15.10 -11.75 1.62
C ALA A 9 14.05 -11.50 0.53
N ASP A 10 14.15 -12.27 -0.57
CA ASP A 10 13.10 -12.30 -1.60
C ASP A 10 12.05 -13.34 -1.21
N PHE A 11 10.85 -12.89 -0.87
CA PHE A 11 9.74 -13.78 -0.50
C PHE A 11 9.10 -14.50 -1.69
N ASN A 12 9.46 -14.15 -2.92
CA ASN A 12 9.04 -14.90 -4.11
C ASN A 12 9.77 -16.25 -4.22
N ASP A 13 10.93 -16.42 -3.56
CA ASP A 13 11.71 -17.66 -3.50
C ASP A 13 11.78 -18.22 -2.08
N LEU A 14 10.85 -19.12 -1.77
CA LEU A 14 10.81 -19.78 -0.45
C LEU A 14 12.02 -20.67 -0.17
N SER A 15 12.71 -21.17 -1.20
CA SER A 15 13.93 -21.96 -1.02
C SER A 15 15.09 -21.08 -0.60
N ALA A 16 15.26 -19.93 -1.25
CA ALA A 16 16.24 -18.93 -0.85
C ALA A 16 15.93 -18.38 0.55
N LEU A 17 14.66 -18.15 0.89
CA LEU A 17 14.24 -17.73 2.22
C LEU A 17 14.69 -18.74 3.30
N LYS A 18 14.48 -20.04 3.08
CA LYS A 18 14.94 -21.09 4.01
C LYS A 18 16.44 -21.08 4.22
N GLN A 19 17.21 -20.95 3.14
CA GLN A 19 18.68 -20.86 3.20
C GLN A 19 19.14 -19.63 4.00
N ILE A 20 18.49 -18.48 3.82
CA ILE A 20 18.77 -17.25 4.59
C ILE A 20 18.46 -17.47 6.07
N ILE A 21 17.33 -18.07 6.41
CA ILE A 21 16.95 -18.38 7.78
C ILE A 21 17.98 -19.30 8.45
N GLU A 22 18.38 -20.36 7.78
CA GLU A 22 19.38 -21.34 8.28
C GLU A 22 20.75 -20.68 8.49
N ALA A 23 21.18 -19.85 7.55
CA ALA A 23 22.50 -19.21 7.57
C ALA A 23 22.59 -18.03 8.56
N GLN A 24 21.52 -17.25 8.68
CA GLN A 24 21.53 -15.97 9.41
C GLN A 24 20.81 -16.03 10.77
N GLN A 25 19.96 -17.04 10.99
CA GLN A 25 19.18 -17.25 12.21
C GLN A 25 18.52 -15.94 12.73
N PRO A 26 17.65 -15.29 11.95
CA PRO A 26 17.08 -14.01 12.32
C PRO A 26 16.19 -14.13 13.57
N ASP A 27 16.25 -13.11 14.45
CA ASP A 27 15.44 -13.06 15.67
C ASP A 27 13.95 -12.81 15.38
N ALA A 28 13.63 -12.15 14.24
CA ALA A 28 12.27 -11.89 13.80
C ALA A 28 12.26 -11.54 12.30
N ALA A 29 11.09 -11.62 11.70
CA ALA A 29 10.87 -11.21 10.30
C ALA A 29 9.75 -10.18 10.20
N LEU A 30 9.98 -9.14 9.39
CA LEU A 30 8.96 -8.21 8.93
C LEU A 30 8.55 -8.61 7.51
N VAL A 31 7.26 -8.92 7.32
CA VAL A 31 6.71 -9.27 6.02
C VAL A 31 5.68 -8.22 5.60
N GLN A 32 5.91 -7.59 4.46
CA GLN A 32 4.92 -6.67 3.91
C GLN A 32 3.80 -7.46 3.24
N HIS A 33 2.55 -7.26 3.67
CA HIS A 33 1.40 -7.97 3.10
C HIS A 33 1.09 -7.49 1.68
N THR A 34 1.25 -6.20 1.45
CA THR A 34 0.94 -5.57 0.18
C THR A 34 2.10 -5.72 -0.80
N ARG A 35 1.86 -6.40 -1.91
CA ARG A 35 2.87 -6.56 -2.96
C ARG A 35 3.14 -5.23 -3.66
N GLN A 36 4.40 -4.86 -3.78
CA GLN A 36 4.83 -3.56 -4.31
C GLN A 36 5.24 -3.61 -5.79
N GLN A 37 5.75 -4.75 -6.25
CA GLN A 37 6.20 -4.90 -7.64
C GLN A 37 5.19 -5.71 -8.45
N PRO A 38 5.00 -5.41 -9.75
CA PRO A 38 4.09 -6.19 -10.61
C PRO A 38 4.44 -7.67 -10.70
N GLN A 39 5.73 -7.99 -10.55
CA GLN A 39 6.23 -9.37 -10.62
C GLN A 39 6.10 -10.14 -9.30
N ASP A 40 5.78 -9.50 -8.20
CA ASP A 40 5.61 -10.17 -6.91
C ASP A 40 4.51 -11.23 -6.98
N ARG A 41 4.85 -12.44 -6.54
CA ARG A 41 3.98 -13.63 -6.61
C ARG A 41 3.83 -14.35 -5.27
N TYR A 42 4.60 -13.95 -4.25
CA TYR A 42 4.55 -14.64 -2.97
C TYR A 42 3.13 -14.68 -2.39
N VAL A 43 2.83 -15.81 -1.77
CA VAL A 43 1.61 -16.01 -0.98
C VAL A 43 1.97 -15.81 0.47
N LEU A 44 1.36 -14.84 1.13
CA LEU A 44 1.69 -14.48 2.51
C LEU A 44 1.66 -15.68 3.47
N ALA A 45 0.62 -16.52 3.35
CA ALA A 45 0.48 -17.70 4.22
C ALA A 45 1.65 -18.69 4.08
N ASP A 46 2.21 -18.86 2.87
CA ASP A 46 3.33 -19.76 2.62
C ASP A 46 4.64 -19.21 3.20
N VAL A 47 4.84 -17.90 3.07
CA VAL A 47 5.98 -17.20 3.69
C VAL A 47 5.92 -17.35 5.21
N LEU A 48 4.76 -17.06 5.80
CA LEU A 48 4.55 -17.16 7.25
C LEU A 48 4.67 -18.60 7.76
N ALA A 49 4.17 -19.58 7.00
CA ALA A 49 4.36 -21.01 7.33
C ALA A 49 5.85 -21.41 7.32
N THR A 50 6.62 -20.89 6.38
CA THR A 50 8.08 -21.13 6.29
C THR A 50 8.81 -20.53 7.50
N LEU A 51 8.51 -19.28 7.86
CA LEU A 51 9.08 -18.62 9.04
C LEU A 51 8.71 -19.35 10.33
N ARG A 52 7.43 -19.71 10.48
CA ARG A 52 6.94 -20.44 11.65
C ARG A 52 7.60 -21.81 11.82
N ALA A 53 7.76 -22.56 10.72
CA ALA A 53 8.41 -23.87 10.74
C ALA A 53 9.89 -23.78 11.22
N ALA A 54 10.52 -22.65 11.01
CA ALA A 54 11.87 -22.34 11.47
C ALA A 54 11.91 -21.68 12.86
N GLY A 55 10.77 -21.47 13.51
CA GLY A 55 10.70 -20.80 14.81
C GLY A 55 10.96 -19.29 14.78
N VAL A 56 10.90 -18.65 13.61
CA VAL A 56 11.14 -17.21 13.44
C VAL A 56 9.82 -16.46 13.64
N PRO A 57 9.70 -15.62 14.69
CA PRO A 57 8.52 -14.78 14.89
C PRO A 57 8.32 -13.80 13.72
N ALA A 58 7.07 -13.65 13.28
CA ALA A 58 6.73 -12.81 12.16
C ALA A 58 5.81 -11.65 12.55
N LEU A 59 6.17 -10.46 12.09
CA LEU A 59 5.36 -9.26 12.09
C LEU A 59 4.93 -8.95 10.66
N THR A 60 3.66 -8.65 10.42
CA THR A 60 3.21 -8.18 9.11
C THR A 60 2.88 -6.69 9.10
N ASP A 61 3.27 -6.04 8.01
CA ASP A 61 2.76 -4.71 7.65
C ASP A 61 1.51 -4.91 6.79
N ASP A 62 0.35 -4.75 7.43
CA ASP A 62 -0.96 -4.89 6.79
C ASP A 62 -1.55 -3.55 6.31
N ASN A 63 -0.76 -2.49 6.26
CA ASN A 63 -1.16 -1.26 5.60
C ASN A 63 -1.62 -1.57 4.17
N TYR A 64 -2.76 -1.00 3.77
CA TYR A 64 -3.44 -1.27 2.50
C TYR A 64 -4.02 -2.69 2.33
N ALA A 65 -3.89 -3.58 3.31
CA ALA A 65 -4.47 -4.91 3.28
C ALA A 65 -5.77 -5.00 4.09
N VAL A 66 -5.80 -4.39 5.27
CA VAL A 66 -6.96 -4.46 6.18
C VAL A 66 -8.25 -4.01 5.48
N MET A 67 -9.31 -4.81 5.62
CA MET A 67 -10.62 -4.66 4.97
C MET A 67 -10.63 -4.79 3.43
N LYS A 68 -9.53 -5.18 2.81
CA LYS A 68 -9.41 -5.40 1.36
C LYS A 68 -9.03 -6.83 1.00
N VAL A 69 -8.57 -7.61 1.98
CA VAL A 69 -8.20 -9.02 1.84
C VAL A 69 -9.06 -9.88 2.76
N ALA A 70 -9.16 -11.15 2.43
CA ALA A 70 -9.97 -12.11 3.20
C ALA A 70 -9.38 -12.36 4.61
N ARG A 71 -8.06 -12.30 4.75
CA ARG A 71 -7.34 -12.52 6.01
C ARG A 71 -6.14 -11.59 6.11
N ILE A 72 -5.98 -10.94 7.25
CA ILE A 72 -4.79 -10.15 7.57
C ILE A 72 -3.66 -11.04 8.04
N GLY A 73 -2.47 -10.49 8.26
CA GLY A 73 -1.27 -11.25 8.57
C GLY A 73 -1.40 -12.21 9.75
N CYS A 74 -1.96 -11.77 10.88
CA CYS A 74 -2.16 -12.64 12.04
C CYS A 74 -3.14 -13.80 11.77
N GLU A 75 -4.13 -13.59 10.91
CA GLU A 75 -5.03 -14.66 10.45
C GLU A 75 -4.38 -15.60 9.42
N CYS A 76 -3.29 -15.15 8.79
CA CYS A 76 -2.45 -15.97 7.91
C CYS A 76 -1.32 -16.68 8.66
N GLY A 77 -1.13 -16.35 9.95
CA GLY A 77 -0.14 -17.03 10.77
C GLY A 77 1.02 -16.17 11.27
N ALA A 78 1.01 -14.86 11.11
CA ALA A 78 1.93 -13.97 11.78
C ALA A 78 1.64 -13.87 13.27
N ASN A 79 2.65 -13.57 14.08
CA ASN A 79 2.47 -13.32 15.52
C ASN A 79 1.78 -11.99 15.76
N VAL A 80 2.04 -11.00 14.93
CA VAL A 80 1.40 -9.68 14.96
C VAL A 80 1.19 -9.11 13.57
N SER A 81 0.08 -8.36 13.44
CA SER A 81 -0.23 -7.51 12.29
C SER A 81 -0.27 -6.06 12.74
N THR A 82 0.29 -5.18 11.92
CA THR A 82 0.29 -3.74 12.17
C THR A 82 -0.32 -2.99 11.02
N PHE A 83 -1.09 -1.96 11.32
CA PHE A 83 -1.67 -1.09 10.30
C PHE A 83 -2.04 0.29 10.84
N SER A 84 -2.06 1.26 9.97
CA SER A 84 -2.47 2.63 10.27
C SER A 84 -3.99 2.75 10.20
N CYS A 85 -4.63 3.20 11.28
CA CYS A 85 -6.07 3.50 11.28
C CYS A 85 -6.41 4.71 10.38
N PHE A 86 -5.46 5.57 10.15
CA PHE A 86 -5.55 6.71 9.26
C PHE A 86 -5.87 6.28 7.80
N LYS A 87 -5.31 5.16 7.32
CA LYS A 87 -5.63 4.58 6.00
C LYS A 87 -6.99 3.90 5.93
N LEU A 88 -7.66 3.80 7.06
CA LEU A 88 -9.04 3.30 7.22
C LEU A 88 -10.00 4.43 7.62
N PHE A 89 -9.72 5.66 7.14
CA PHE A 89 -10.50 6.87 7.41
C PHE A 89 -10.54 7.30 8.89
N GLY A 90 -9.70 6.73 9.73
CA GLY A 90 -9.50 7.12 11.12
C GLY A 90 -8.65 8.39 11.27
N PRO A 91 -8.32 8.78 12.50
CA PRO A 91 -7.51 9.94 12.80
C PRO A 91 -6.02 9.71 12.46
N GLU A 92 -5.31 10.80 12.21
CA GLU A 92 -3.86 10.78 12.04
C GLU A 92 -3.14 10.36 13.32
N GLY A 93 -1.96 9.78 13.16
CA GLY A 93 -1.10 9.38 14.28
C GLY A 93 -1.59 8.16 15.06
N VAL A 94 -2.67 7.51 14.63
CA VAL A 94 -3.20 6.31 15.28
C VAL A 94 -2.96 5.08 14.41
N GLY A 95 -2.29 4.09 15.00
CA GLY A 95 -2.11 2.76 14.43
C GLY A 95 -2.72 1.68 15.30
N ALA A 96 -2.87 0.51 14.74
CA ALA A 96 -3.30 -0.68 15.45
C ALA A 96 -2.26 -1.79 15.36
N VAL A 97 -2.13 -2.53 16.44
CA VAL A 97 -1.35 -3.76 16.52
C VAL A 97 -2.28 -4.84 17.03
N VAL A 98 -2.44 -5.91 16.28
CA VAL A 98 -3.28 -7.07 16.64
C VAL A 98 -2.46 -8.36 16.48
N GLY A 99 -2.74 -9.36 17.30
CA GLY A 99 -2.00 -10.63 17.22
C GLY A 99 -1.99 -11.41 18.53
N ASP A 100 -0.93 -12.17 18.76
CA ASP A 100 -0.78 -13.06 19.91
C ASP A 100 -0.88 -12.30 21.24
N ALA A 101 -1.67 -12.83 22.16
CA ALA A 101 -2.04 -12.15 23.40
C ALA A 101 -0.83 -11.84 24.30
N ASP A 102 0.17 -12.71 24.33
CA ASP A 102 1.41 -12.50 25.09
C ASP A 102 2.26 -11.36 24.52
N VAL A 103 2.37 -11.27 23.16
CA VAL A 103 3.07 -10.18 22.48
C VAL A 103 2.36 -8.86 22.71
N ILE A 104 1.04 -8.82 22.53
CA ILE A 104 0.24 -7.62 22.79
C ILE A 104 0.33 -7.18 24.25
N SER A 105 0.31 -8.12 25.20
CA SER A 105 0.46 -7.80 26.62
C SER A 105 1.82 -7.20 26.94
N ARG A 106 2.89 -7.68 26.34
CA ARG A 106 4.23 -7.08 26.48
C ARG A 106 4.30 -5.67 25.90
N ILE A 107 3.73 -5.45 24.71
CA ILE A 107 3.64 -4.11 24.11
C ILE A 107 2.87 -3.17 25.04
N ARG A 108 1.70 -3.57 25.53
CA ARG A 108 0.88 -2.78 26.44
C ARG A 108 1.61 -2.41 27.74
N ALA A 109 2.43 -3.29 28.28
CA ALA A 109 3.22 -3.03 29.46
C ALA A 109 4.25 -1.89 29.28
N THR A 110 4.65 -1.60 28.03
CA THR A 110 5.55 -0.47 27.71
C THR A 110 4.82 0.87 27.54
N LEU A 111 3.48 0.85 27.42
CA LEU A 111 2.64 2.05 27.24
C LEU A 111 2.37 2.71 28.58
N TYR A 112 3.36 3.35 29.14
CA TYR A 112 3.35 3.83 30.54
C TYR A 112 2.50 5.09 30.77
N SER A 113 2.36 5.98 29.77
CA SER A 113 1.69 7.27 29.93
C SER A 113 0.56 7.48 28.93
N GLY A 114 -0.34 8.42 29.24
CA GLY A 114 -1.42 8.81 28.34
C GLY A 114 -0.97 9.28 26.96
N GLY A 115 0.28 9.72 26.80
CA GLY A 115 0.86 10.11 25.53
C GLY A 115 1.15 8.95 24.57
N SER A 116 1.24 7.73 25.10
CA SER A 116 1.45 6.50 24.30
C SER A 116 0.17 5.68 24.08
N GLN A 117 -0.98 6.20 24.50
CA GLN A 117 -2.27 5.54 24.37
C GLN A 117 -3.29 6.48 23.71
N ILE A 118 -4.15 5.90 22.87
CA ILE A 118 -5.26 6.69 22.30
C ILE A 118 -6.27 7.07 23.37
N GLN A 119 -6.87 8.24 23.21
CA GLN A 119 -7.95 8.72 24.04
C GLN A 119 -9.32 8.30 23.47
N GLY A 120 -10.38 8.38 24.29
CA GLY A 120 -11.71 7.95 23.88
C GLY A 120 -12.23 8.62 22.61
N VAL A 121 -11.92 9.90 22.39
CA VAL A 121 -12.28 10.62 21.15
C VAL A 121 -11.57 10.02 19.93
N GLN A 122 -10.30 9.71 20.04
CA GLN A 122 -9.54 9.07 18.96
C GLN A 122 -10.07 7.66 18.67
N ALA A 123 -10.40 6.89 19.71
CA ALA A 123 -11.00 5.55 19.54
C ALA A 123 -12.35 5.63 18.82
N LEU A 124 -13.19 6.61 19.15
CA LEU A 124 -14.46 6.84 18.47
C LEU A 124 -14.26 7.21 16.99
N GLU A 125 -13.29 8.06 16.67
CA GLU A 125 -12.95 8.41 15.28
C GLU A 125 -12.41 7.19 14.50
N VAL A 126 -11.61 6.33 15.13
CA VAL A 126 -11.20 5.05 14.53
C VAL A 126 -12.41 4.19 14.20
N LEU A 127 -13.34 4.03 15.16
CA LEU A 127 -14.55 3.23 14.94
C LEU A 127 -15.40 3.78 13.80
N ARG A 128 -15.60 5.09 13.72
CA ARG A 128 -16.29 5.74 12.61
C ARG A 128 -15.62 5.45 11.28
N GLY A 129 -14.28 5.56 11.22
CA GLY A 129 -13.50 5.23 10.04
C GLY A 129 -13.73 3.79 9.59
N LEU A 130 -13.65 2.84 10.51
CA LEU A 130 -13.84 1.41 10.24
C LEU A 130 -15.23 1.07 9.71
N VAL A 131 -16.28 1.80 10.10
CA VAL A 131 -17.63 1.63 9.56
C VAL A 131 -17.72 2.01 8.09
N PHE A 132 -17.02 3.07 7.67
CA PHE A 132 -17.07 3.55 6.29
C PHE A 132 -16.05 2.88 5.36
N ALA A 133 -14.91 2.44 5.89
CA ALA A 133 -13.80 1.93 5.11
C ALA A 133 -14.17 0.84 4.10
N PRO A 134 -14.96 -0.19 4.42
CA PRO A 134 -15.28 -1.26 3.46
C PRO A 134 -15.98 -0.73 2.21
N VAL A 135 -16.96 0.17 2.38
CA VAL A 135 -17.72 0.74 1.26
C VAL A 135 -16.83 1.65 0.42
N MET A 136 -16.07 2.53 1.06
CA MET A 136 -15.19 3.46 0.36
C MET A 136 -14.10 2.74 -0.43
N HIS A 137 -13.50 1.70 0.14
CA HIS A 137 -12.50 0.89 -0.56
C HIS A 137 -13.10 0.08 -1.71
N ALA A 138 -14.32 -0.42 -1.57
CA ALA A 138 -15.00 -1.13 -2.65
C ALA A 138 -15.29 -0.19 -3.84
N VAL A 139 -15.77 1.02 -3.59
CA VAL A 139 -16.00 2.04 -4.63
C VAL A 139 -14.69 2.39 -5.34
N GLN A 140 -13.63 2.67 -4.58
CA GLN A 140 -12.31 2.99 -5.13
C GLN A 140 -11.75 1.83 -5.98
N ALA A 141 -11.88 0.59 -5.50
CA ALA A 141 -11.45 -0.59 -6.26
C ALA A 141 -12.19 -0.71 -7.58
N GLY A 142 -13.51 -0.53 -7.58
CA GLY A 142 -14.33 -0.57 -8.80
C GLY A 142 -13.95 0.52 -9.81
N VAL A 143 -13.66 1.75 -9.36
CA VAL A 143 -13.15 2.82 -10.23
C VAL A 143 -11.80 2.44 -10.83
N SER A 144 -10.88 1.90 -10.02
CA SER A 144 -9.56 1.49 -10.51
C SER A 144 -9.63 0.38 -11.54
N GLU A 145 -10.53 -0.59 -11.35
CA GLU A 145 -10.74 -1.69 -12.30
C GLU A 145 -11.32 -1.19 -13.63
N ARG A 146 -12.29 -0.26 -13.61
CA ARG A 146 -12.83 0.35 -14.83
C ARG A 146 -11.77 1.22 -15.53
N LEU A 147 -10.99 2.01 -14.80
CA LEU A 147 -9.86 2.76 -15.37
C LEU A 147 -8.83 1.85 -16.03
N LEU A 148 -8.46 0.75 -15.37
CA LEU A 148 -7.55 -0.24 -15.93
C LEU A 148 -8.03 -0.75 -17.29
N ALA A 149 -9.32 -1.13 -17.36
CA ALA A 149 -9.92 -1.61 -18.60
C ALA A 149 -9.95 -0.54 -19.69
N LEU A 150 -10.36 0.69 -19.36
CA LEU A 150 -10.45 1.81 -20.30
C LEU A 150 -9.06 2.21 -20.85
N LEU A 151 -8.04 2.32 -19.99
CA LEU A 151 -6.69 2.70 -20.41
C LEU A 151 -6.05 1.63 -21.28
N ASN A 152 -6.15 0.36 -20.91
CA ASN A 152 -5.66 -0.75 -21.74
C ASN A 152 -6.50 -0.99 -23.01
N GLY A 153 -7.74 -0.49 -23.02
CA GLY A 153 -8.61 -0.45 -24.19
C GLY A 153 -8.36 0.71 -25.15
N GLY A 154 -7.34 1.54 -24.88
CA GLY A 154 -6.95 2.65 -25.78
C GLY A 154 -7.74 3.94 -25.56
N ALA A 155 -8.38 4.14 -24.41
CA ALA A 155 -9.10 5.37 -24.10
C ALA A 155 -8.22 6.64 -24.11
N VAL A 156 -6.90 6.46 -23.97
CA VAL A 156 -5.87 7.51 -24.07
C VAL A 156 -4.73 6.95 -24.91
N ALA A 157 -4.51 7.51 -26.09
CA ALA A 157 -3.58 6.96 -27.10
C ALA A 157 -2.11 6.96 -26.65
N GLU A 158 -1.73 7.91 -25.79
CA GLU A 158 -0.38 8.05 -25.26
C GLU A 158 -0.05 7.02 -24.17
N VAL A 159 -1.07 6.35 -23.63
CA VAL A 159 -0.88 5.30 -22.62
C VAL A 159 -0.48 3.99 -23.31
N LYS A 160 0.68 3.48 -22.96
CA LYS A 160 1.21 2.20 -23.42
C LYS A 160 0.56 1.02 -22.68
N SER A 161 0.44 1.15 -21.37
CA SER A 161 -0.16 0.13 -20.51
C SER A 161 -0.58 0.72 -19.15
N ALA A 162 -1.51 0.05 -18.51
CA ALA A 162 -1.86 0.30 -17.12
C ALA A 162 -1.89 -1.03 -16.36
N VAL A 163 -1.41 -1.02 -15.10
CA VAL A 163 -1.45 -2.18 -14.21
C VAL A 163 -1.82 -1.77 -12.80
N ILE A 164 -2.41 -2.67 -12.02
CA ILE A 164 -2.61 -2.47 -10.61
C ILE A 164 -1.33 -2.93 -9.89
N ALA A 165 -0.55 -1.95 -9.43
CA ALA A 165 0.74 -2.19 -8.79
C ALA A 165 0.63 -2.86 -7.43
N ASN A 166 -0.42 -2.50 -6.72
CA ASN A 166 -0.69 -3.00 -5.40
C ASN A 166 -2.09 -3.58 -5.41
N ALA A 167 -2.17 -4.90 -5.45
CA ALA A 167 -3.45 -5.60 -5.60
C ALA A 167 -4.45 -5.24 -4.48
N GLN A 168 -3.97 -4.95 -3.28
CA GLN A 168 -4.82 -4.62 -2.15
C GLN A 168 -5.27 -3.16 -2.15
N SER A 169 -4.40 -2.22 -2.52
CA SER A 169 -4.75 -0.79 -2.56
C SER A 169 -5.34 -0.32 -3.89
N LYS A 170 -5.27 -1.16 -4.93
CA LYS A 170 -5.83 -0.84 -6.25
C LYS A 170 -5.26 0.45 -6.87
N VAL A 171 -4.01 0.79 -6.53
CA VAL A 171 -3.30 1.91 -7.16
C VAL A 171 -2.84 1.51 -8.56
N LEU A 172 -3.11 2.36 -9.55
CA LEU A 172 -2.67 2.10 -10.92
C LEU A 172 -1.25 2.65 -11.14
N ILE A 173 -0.45 1.88 -11.87
CA ILE A 173 0.71 2.39 -12.59
C ILE A 173 0.28 2.55 -14.03
N VAL A 174 0.43 3.76 -14.57
CA VAL A 174 0.13 4.10 -15.97
C VAL A 174 1.44 4.42 -16.66
N GLU A 175 1.80 3.61 -17.66
CA GLU A 175 3.00 3.78 -18.48
C GLU A 175 2.63 4.44 -19.80
N PHE A 176 3.40 5.45 -20.20
CA PHE A 176 3.27 6.17 -21.47
C PHE A 176 4.25 5.63 -22.51
N HIS A 177 3.92 5.78 -23.78
CA HIS A 177 4.84 5.48 -24.91
C HIS A 177 6.07 6.39 -24.92
N GLN A 178 5.95 7.62 -24.40
CA GLN A 178 6.98 8.64 -24.39
C GLN A 178 7.36 9.06 -22.95
N PRO A 179 8.54 9.66 -22.73
CA PRO A 179 9.00 10.08 -21.41
C PRO A 179 8.35 11.40 -20.98
N ILE A 180 7.03 11.41 -20.83
CA ILE A 180 6.20 12.59 -20.51
C ILE A 180 5.72 12.62 -19.06
N ALA A 181 6.08 11.65 -18.24
CA ALA A 181 5.52 11.47 -16.90
C ALA A 181 5.61 12.75 -16.03
N ALA A 182 6.76 13.41 -15.97
CA ALA A 182 6.94 14.61 -15.16
C ALA A 182 6.01 15.75 -15.61
N ARG A 183 5.89 15.98 -16.93
CA ARG A 183 5.03 17.03 -17.50
C ARG A 183 3.55 16.74 -17.25
N VAL A 184 3.14 15.49 -17.40
CA VAL A 184 1.76 15.07 -17.08
C VAL A 184 1.43 15.36 -15.60
N LEU A 185 2.35 15.10 -14.67
CA LEU A 185 2.13 15.40 -13.25
C LEU A 185 1.98 16.89 -12.97
N GLU A 186 2.80 17.73 -13.62
CA GLU A 186 2.72 19.20 -13.49
C GLU A 186 1.38 19.74 -13.99
N GLU A 187 0.93 19.29 -15.16
CA GLU A 187 -0.34 19.74 -15.73
C GLU A 187 -1.54 19.18 -14.94
N ALA A 188 -1.49 17.92 -14.50
CA ALA A 188 -2.53 17.31 -13.68
C ALA A 188 -2.75 18.07 -12.37
N GLN A 189 -1.68 18.59 -11.75
CA GLN A 189 -1.78 19.40 -10.54
C GLN A 189 -2.56 20.71 -10.81
N LYS A 190 -2.36 21.35 -11.95
CA LYS A 190 -3.11 22.56 -12.33
C LYS A 190 -4.61 22.26 -12.53
N LEU A 191 -4.95 21.03 -12.88
CA LEU A 191 -6.32 20.55 -13.06
C LEU A 191 -6.95 20.01 -11.77
N GLY A 192 -6.27 20.13 -10.63
CA GLY A 192 -6.77 19.79 -9.31
C GLY A 192 -6.42 18.38 -8.81
N ALA A 193 -5.57 17.63 -9.51
CA ALA A 193 -5.03 16.39 -8.96
C ALA A 193 -4.01 16.67 -7.84
N LEU A 194 -3.98 15.84 -6.82
CA LEU A 194 -3.00 15.95 -5.74
C LEU A 194 -1.65 15.36 -6.21
N PRO A 195 -0.53 16.07 -6.04
CA PRO A 195 0.79 15.59 -6.45
C PRO A 195 1.47 14.71 -5.40
N TYR A 196 1.01 14.79 -4.15
CA TYR A 196 1.56 14.05 -3.02
C TYR A 196 0.45 13.44 -2.18
N PRO A 197 0.62 12.18 -1.73
CA PRO A 197 -0.31 11.61 -0.78
C PRO A 197 -0.15 12.29 0.59
N VAL A 198 -1.26 12.77 1.15
CA VAL A 198 -1.34 13.15 2.56
C VAL A 198 -1.26 11.90 3.44
N GLY A 199 -1.74 10.82 2.92
CA GLY A 199 -1.69 9.46 3.42
C GLY A 199 -2.69 8.69 2.60
N ALA A 200 -2.22 7.91 1.63
CA ALA A 200 -3.10 7.23 0.69
C ALA A 200 -4.29 6.58 1.40
N GLU A 201 -5.49 6.88 0.92
CA GLU A 201 -6.78 6.42 1.46
C GLU A 201 -7.24 7.09 2.76
N SER A 202 -6.64 8.22 3.13
CA SER A 202 -7.15 9.00 4.26
C SER A 202 -8.49 9.67 3.95
N LYS A 203 -9.21 10.06 5.01
CA LYS A 203 -10.46 10.81 4.88
C LYS A 203 -10.28 12.20 4.27
N TYR A 204 -9.05 12.71 4.22
CA TYR A 204 -8.72 14.04 3.69
C TYR A 204 -8.40 14.03 2.19
N GLU A 205 -8.15 12.88 1.60
CA GLU A 205 -7.82 12.74 0.18
C GLU A 205 -9.09 12.56 -0.65
N ILE A 206 -9.69 13.68 -1.07
CA ILE A 206 -10.90 13.69 -1.90
C ILE A 206 -10.55 13.71 -3.39
N PRO A 207 -9.70 14.64 -3.90
CA PRO A 207 -9.30 14.65 -5.29
C PRO A 207 -8.43 13.43 -5.64
N PRO A 208 -8.31 13.08 -6.94
CA PRO A 208 -7.44 11.98 -7.33
C PRO A 208 -5.98 12.35 -7.12
N LEU A 209 -5.15 11.35 -6.83
CA LEU A 209 -3.71 11.48 -6.78
C LEU A 209 -3.12 11.15 -8.14
N PHE A 210 -2.31 12.06 -8.67
CA PHE A 210 -1.40 11.83 -9.80
C PHE A 210 0.01 12.07 -9.27
N TYR A 211 0.81 11.03 -9.10
CA TYR A 211 2.07 11.14 -8.39
C TYR A 211 3.15 10.19 -8.92
N ARG A 212 4.40 10.51 -8.65
CA ARG A 212 5.54 9.74 -9.14
C ARG A 212 5.56 8.32 -8.56
N LEU A 213 6.28 7.44 -9.23
CA LEU A 213 6.52 6.07 -8.76
C LEU A 213 7.18 6.05 -7.38
N SER A 214 6.91 5.01 -6.58
CA SER A 214 7.56 4.81 -5.29
C SER A 214 9.06 4.56 -5.43
N GLY A 215 9.80 4.75 -4.34
CA GLY A 215 11.23 4.47 -4.30
C GLY A 215 11.57 3.04 -4.69
N THR A 216 10.76 2.08 -4.27
CA THR A 216 10.92 0.65 -4.59
C THR A 216 10.83 0.39 -6.10
N PHE A 217 9.84 0.98 -6.78
CA PHE A 217 9.74 0.87 -8.25
C PHE A 217 10.92 1.51 -8.97
N ARG A 218 11.34 2.70 -8.52
CA ARG A 218 12.47 3.41 -9.11
C ARG A 218 13.80 2.70 -8.92
N GLN A 219 13.99 2.03 -7.79
CA GLN A 219 15.18 1.20 -7.56
C GLN A 219 15.21 -0.03 -8.47
N ALA A 220 14.05 -0.67 -8.69
CA ALA A 220 13.96 -1.84 -9.56
C ALA A 220 14.09 -1.48 -11.05
N ASN A 221 13.54 -0.35 -11.48
CA ASN A 221 13.59 0.13 -12.87
C ASN A 221 13.64 1.67 -12.92
N PRO A 222 14.83 2.29 -12.87
CA PRO A 222 14.99 3.74 -12.88
C PRO A 222 14.41 4.43 -14.12
N GLN A 223 14.43 3.79 -15.27
CA GLN A 223 13.92 4.36 -16.52
C GLN A 223 12.39 4.52 -16.52
N LEU A 224 11.70 3.67 -15.78
CA LEU A 224 10.25 3.72 -15.69
C LEU A 224 9.73 5.03 -15.09
N GLU A 225 10.53 5.72 -14.27
CA GLU A 225 10.15 7.02 -13.68
C GLU A 225 9.88 8.11 -14.73
N HIS A 226 10.56 8.04 -15.89
CA HIS A 226 10.36 9.01 -16.96
C HIS A 226 9.08 8.77 -17.76
N CYS A 227 8.63 7.52 -17.80
CA CYS A 227 7.52 7.09 -18.66
C CYS A 227 6.27 6.68 -17.88
N ALA A 228 6.29 6.64 -16.54
CA ALA A 228 5.14 6.15 -15.80
C ALA A 228 4.83 7.00 -14.56
N ILE A 229 3.53 7.05 -14.25
CA ILE A 229 2.98 7.70 -13.05
C ILE A 229 2.14 6.70 -12.26
N ARG A 230 1.88 7.03 -11.00
CA ARG A 230 0.84 6.36 -10.22
C ARG A 230 -0.43 7.20 -10.22
N ILE A 231 -1.58 6.54 -10.29
CA ILE A 231 -2.89 7.15 -10.12
C ILE A 231 -3.64 6.42 -9.01
N ASN A 232 -4.09 7.17 -8.01
CA ASN A 232 -5.03 6.70 -7.02
C ASN A 232 -6.33 7.49 -7.19
N PRO A 233 -7.46 6.84 -7.48
CA PRO A 233 -8.74 7.52 -7.69
C PRO A 233 -9.22 8.32 -6.48
N ASN A 234 -8.84 7.92 -5.26
CA ASN A 234 -9.43 8.42 -4.03
C ASN A 234 -10.97 8.36 -4.10
N ARG A 235 -11.65 9.50 -4.20
CA ARG A 235 -13.11 9.59 -4.29
C ARG A 235 -13.62 10.09 -5.64
N SER A 236 -12.72 10.16 -6.61
CA SER A 236 -13.06 10.59 -7.97
C SER A 236 -13.46 9.41 -8.83
N GLY A 237 -14.45 9.63 -9.69
CA GLY A 237 -14.85 8.66 -10.71
C GLY A 237 -13.88 8.61 -11.89
N GLU A 238 -13.98 7.57 -12.68
CA GLU A 238 -13.15 7.32 -13.86
C GLU A 238 -13.21 8.47 -14.89
N GLU A 239 -14.35 9.08 -15.09
CA GLU A 239 -14.52 10.19 -16.04
C GLU A 239 -13.66 11.41 -15.65
N THR A 240 -13.65 11.77 -14.36
CA THR A 240 -12.82 12.85 -13.84
C THR A 240 -11.34 12.56 -14.07
N ILE A 241 -10.91 11.35 -13.81
CA ILE A 241 -9.50 10.95 -13.94
C ILE A 241 -9.10 10.94 -15.41
N LEU A 242 -9.93 10.39 -16.30
CA LEU A 242 -9.66 10.40 -17.74
C LEU A 242 -9.63 11.82 -18.32
N ARG A 243 -10.52 12.70 -17.87
CA ARG A 243 -10.50 14.11 -18.26
C ARG A 243 -9.19 14.77 -17.86
N ILE A 244 -8.78 14.67 -16.59
CA ILE A 244 -7.52 15.23 -16.09
C ILE A 244 -6.34 14.69 -16.91
N LEU A 245 -6.30 13.38 -17.14
CA LEU A 245 -5.20 12.74 -17.88
C LEU A 245 -5.11 13.26 -19.33
N ARG A 246 -6.25 13.30 -20.04
CA ARG A 246 -6.33 13.81 -21.43
C ARG A 246 -5.95 15.28 -21.55
N GLU A 247 -6.53 16.11 -20.69
CA GLU A 247 -6.23 17.55 -20.69
C GLU A 247 -4.76 17.82 -20.32
N SER A 248 -4.20 17.08 -19.36
CA SER A 248 -2.78 17.18 -19.01
C SER A 248 -1.88 16.82 -20.20
N ILE A 249 -2.19 15.75 -20.91
CA ILE A 249 -1.43 15.31 -22.09
C ILE A 249 -1.58 16.31 -23.24
N ALA A 250 -2.76 16.82 -23.48
CA ALA A 250 -3.01 17.82 -24.54
C ALA A 250 -2.30 19.15 -24.30
N SER A 251 -1.87 19.44 -23.06
CA SER A 251 -1.18 20.67 -22.68
C SER A 251 0.35 20.60 -22.78
N ILE A 252 0.90 19.44 -23.17
CA ILE A 252 2.35 19.19 -23.22
C ILE A 252 2.85 18.94 -24.63
#